data_36291b8bbcd35375494e77c94eb87b89
#
_entry.id   36291b8bbcd35375494e77c94eb87b89
#
_cell.length_a   1.000
_cell.length_b   1.000
_cell.length_c   1.000
_cell.angle_alpha   90.00
_cell.angle_beta   90.00
_cell.angle_gamma   90.00
#
_symmetry.space_group_name_H-M   'P 1'
#
loop_
_entity.id
_entity.type
_entity.pdbx_description
1 polymer ?
#
loop_
_entity_poly.entity_id
_entity_poly.type
_entity_poly.pdbx_seq_one_letter_code
_entity_poly.pdbx_strand_id
1 'polypeptide(L)'
;MKKDYIIPVEWTIVKNVKVSAESLDEAKELAAFASVETGTYLDDSFRINEELLEEFEGNRKMKENIESNKEKLLDKTFSDDFLSNLPLRWVWVGKVDAVLPDGETCKAVKFSRSEGWGVKATTTELLFVPQDEPNLAIDENYFDVYKVGFEGSDTLYKTTDFVSTSELEGYLKENLNNMAEFFEAISKK
;
A
#
# COMPACT_ATOMS: atom_id res chain seq x y z
N MET A 1 12.07 7.00 -23.56
CA MET A 1 10.66 6.75 -23.23
C MET A 1 9.99 8.08 -22.86
N LYS A 2 8.78 8.33 -23.33
CA LYS A 2 7.98 9.49 -22.88
C LYS A 2 7.40 9.12 -21.51
N LYS A 3 7.29 10.11 -20.62
CA LYS A 3 6.64 9.99 -19.31
C LYS A 3 5.43 10.91 -19.26
N ASP A 4 4.42 10.50 -18.52
CA ASP A 4 3.24 11.33 -18.26
C ASP A 4 3.51 12.19 -17.02
N TYR A 5 3.06 13.43 -17.08
CA TYR A 5 3.18 14.41 -15.99
C TYR A 5 1.80 15.01 -15.70
N ILE A 6 1.53 15.22 -14.43
CA ILE A 6 0.35 15.96 -13.97
C ILE A 6 0.83 17.38 -13.63
N ILE A 7 0.37 18.35 -14.40
CA ILE A 7 0.76 19.74 -14.23
C ILE A 7 -0.43 20.53 -13.71
N PRO A 8 -0.39 21.07 -12.49
CA PRO A 8 -1.44 21.92 -11.97
C PRO A 8 -1.41 23.28 -12.69
N VAL A 9 -2.55 23.66 -13.20
CA VAL A 9 -2.72 24.92 -13.90
C VAL A 9 -3.84 25.72 -13.28
N GLU A 10 -3.73 27.03 -13.30
CA GLU A 10 -4.76 27.93 -12.81
C GLU A 10 -5.02 29.06 -13.80
N TRP A 11 -6.22 29.61 -13.75
CA TRP A 11 -6.60 30.79 -14.48
C TRP A 11 -7.71 31.55 -13.75
N THR A 12 -7.85 32.84 -14.04
CA THR A 12 -8.83 33.71 -13.42
C THR A 12 -10.14 33.72 -14.19
N ILE A 13 -11.24 33.52 -13.48
CA ILE A 13 -12.58 33.68 -14.01
C ILE A 13 -13.14 35.01 -13.49
N VAL A 14 -13.68 35.84 -14.38
CA VAL A 14 -14.35 37.10 -14.04
C VAL A 14 -15.84 36.99 -14.34
N LYS A 15 -16.65 37.53 -13.43
CA LYS A 15 -18.11 37.61 -13.57
C LYS A 15 -18.60 38.96 -13.10
N ASN A 16 -19.44 39.59 -13.90
CA ASN A 16 -20.16 40.78 -13.46
C ASN A 16 -21.37 40.37 -12.64
N VAL A 17 -21.37 40.76 -11.37
CA VAL A 17 -22.46 40.48 -10.44
C VAL A 17 -23.28 41.74 -10.24
N LYS A 18 -24.59 41.66 -10.47
CA LYS A 18 -25.51 42.76 -10.21
C LYS A 18 -26.04 42.61 -8.79
N VAL A 19 -25.77 43.60 -7.96
CA VAL A 19 -26.28 43.68 -6.58
C VAL A 19 -27.06 44.98 -6.39
N SER A 20 -28.02 44.98 -5.51
CA SER A 20 -28.74 46.18 -5.06
C SER A 20 -28.28 46.57 -3.68
N ALA A 21 -27.73 47.74 -3.50
CA ALA A 21 -27.14 48.20 -2.24
C ALA A 21 -27.31 49.72 -2.10
N GLU A 22 -27.22 50.21 -0.89
CA GLU A 22 -27.32 51.66 -0.57
C GLU A 22 -25.96 52.38 -0.71
N SER A 23 -24.86 51.60 -0.71
CA SER A 23 -23.51 52.12 -0.89
C SER A 23 -22.64 51.19 -1.72
N LEU A 24 -21.52 51.71 -2.24
CA LEU A 24 -20.52 50.91 -2.97
C LEU A 24 -19.86 49.86 -2.08
N ASP A 25 -19.63 50.16 -0.81
CA ASP A 25 -18.99 49.22 0.12
C ASP A 25 -19.93 48.06 0.46
N GLU A 26 -21.19 48.32 0.70
CA GLU A 26 -22.22 47.29 0.83
C GLU A 26 -22.33 46.43 -0.46
N ALA A 27 -22.28 47.10 -1.63
CA ALA A 27 -22.30 46.36 -2.91
C ALA A 27 -21.12 45.39 -3.07
N LYS A 28 -19.91 45.79 -2.63
CA LYS A 28 -18.72 44.90 -2.62
C LYS A 28 -18.90 43.71 -1.68
N GLU A 29 -19.39 43.95 -0.48
CA GLU A 29 -19.69 42.87 0.49
C GLU A 29 -20.68 41.85 -0.07
N LEU A 30 -21.80 42.34 -0.63
CA LEU A 30 -22.81 41.47 -1.25
C LEU A 30 -22.26 40.70 -2.45
N ALA A 31 -21.43 41.32 -3.27
CA ALA A 31 -20.80 40.68 -4.42
C ALA A 31 -19.79 39.56 -4.00
N ALA A 32 -19.13 39.68 -2.85
CA ALA A 32 -18.19 38.67 -2.34
C ALA A 32 -18.86 37.33 -2.06
N PHE A 33 -20.16 37.30 -1.81
CA PHE A 33 -20.93 36.06 -1.57
C PHE A 33 -21.56 35.48 -2.85
N ALA A 34 -21.35 36.11 -4.00
CA ALA A 34 -21.92 35.63 -5.24
C ALA A 34 -21.22 34.36 -5.75
N SER A 35 -21.99 33.38 -6.20
CA SER A 35 -21.43 32.20 -6.86
C SER A 35 -20.80 32.59 -8.20
N VAL A 36 -19.57 32.15 -8.43
CA VAL A 36 -18.77 32.32 -9.66
C VAL A 36 -18.69 31.05 -10.50
N GLU A 37 -19.64 30.13 -10.36
CA GLU A 37 -19.67 28.88 -11.13
C GLU A 37 -19.65 29.07 -12.66
N THR A 38 -20.10 30.23 -13.12
CA THR A 38 -20.08 30.58 -14.53
C THR A 38 -19.51 31.99 -14.68
N GLY A 39 -18.49 32.15 -15.48
CA GLY A 39 -17.84 33.42 -15.76
C GLY A 39 -17.06 33.34 -17.08
N THR A 40 -16.40 34.42 -17.44
CA THR A 40 -15.51 34.47 -18.58
C THR A 40 -14.07 34.38 -18.10
N TYR A 41 -13.28 33.52 -18.72
CA TYR A 41 -11.85 33.46 -18.45
C TYR A 41 -11.18 34.78 -18.80
N LEU A 42 -10.35 35.27 -17.90
CA LEU A 42 -9.55 36.45 -18.16
C LEU A 42 -8.38 36.03 -19.07
N ASP A 43 -8.27 36.71 -20.21
CA ASP A 43 -7.19 36.50 -21.15
C ASP A 43 -5.82 36.71 -20.44
N ASP A 44 -4.83 35.93 -20.82
CA ASP A 44 -3.47 35.92 -20.25
C ASP A 44 -3.38 35.63 -18.75
N SER A 45 -4.45 35.10 -18.13
CA SER A 45 -4.42 34.71 -16.71
C SER A 45 -3.99 33.26 -16.49
N PHE A 46 -3.85 32.47 -17.55
CA PHE A 46 -3.39 31.08 -17.47
C PHE A 46 -1.94 31.03 -16.99
N ARG A 47 -1.68 30.23 -15.97
CA ARG A 47 -0.33 29.99 -15.48
C ARG A 47 -0.22 28.59 -14.86
N ILE A 48 1.01 28.07 -14.79
CA ILE A 48 1.31 26.88 -13.99
C ILE A 48 1.30 27.31 -12.53
N ASN A 49 0.64 26.53 -11.67
CA ASN A 49 0.72 26.71 -10.23
C ASN A 49 1.99 26.00 -9.73
N GLU A 50 3.08 26.74 -9.64
CA GLU A 50 4.39 26.21 -9.27
C GLU A 50 4.41 25.63 -7.83
N GLU A 51 3.66 26.21 -6.91
CA GLU A 51 3.58 25.76 -5.52
C GLU A 51 2.97 24.36 -5.45
N LEU A 52 1.83 24.12 -6.09
CA LEU A 52 1.20 22.81 -6.18
C LEU A 52 2.06 21.81 -6.98
N LEU A 53 2.79 22.28 -7.99
CA LEU A 53 3.69 21.44 -8.75
C LEU A 53 4.85 20.91 -7.90
N GLU A 54 5.46 21.78 -7.09
CA GLU A 54 6.51 21.40 -6.15
C GLU A 54 6.00 20.40 -5.11
N GLU A 55 4.79 20.60 -4.58
CA GLU A 55 4.16 19.67 -3.65
C GLU A 55 3.92 18.29 -4.30
N PHE A 56 3.39 18.23 -5.52
CA PHE A 56 3.16 16.97 -6.24
C PHE A 56 4.46 16.23 -6.54
N GLU A 57 5.51 16.95 -6.94
CA GLU A 57 6.82 16.37 -7.18
C GLU A 57 7.47 15.86 -5.86
N GLY A 58 7.31 16.58 -4.77
CA GLY A 58 7.75 16.17 -3.43
C GLY A 58 7.08 14.87 -2.99
N ASN A 59 5.75 14.81 -3.09
CA ASN A 59 4.95 13.65 -2.74
C ASN A 59 5.29 12.43 -3.62
N ARG A 60 5.53 12.64 -4.91
CA ARG A 60 5.95 11.56 -5.82
C ARG A 60 7.31 10.99 -5.43
N LYS A 61 8.30 11.84 -5.18
CA LYS A 61 9.65 11.41 -4.74
C LYS A 61 9.61 10.67 -3.42
N MET A 62 8.77 11.12 -2.49
CA MET A 62 8.57 10.45 -1.20
C MET A 62 8.02 9.04 -1.39
N LYS A 63 6.96 8.86 -2.20
CA LYS A 63 6.41 7.54 -2.52
C LYS A 63 7.42 6.62 -3.19
N GLU A 64 8.16 7.10 -4.20
CA GLU A 64 9.20 6.33 -4.89
C GLU A 64 10.29 5.86 -3.90
N ASN A 65 10.64 6.69 -2.92
CA ASN A 65 11.62 6.35 -1.90
C ASN A 65 11.10 5.29 -0.91
N ILE A 66 9.85 5.41 -0.47
CA ILE A 66 9.19 4.41 0.39
C ILE A 66 9.17 3.05 -0.31
N GLU A 67 8.72 2.97 -1.55
CA GLU A 67 8.67 1.71 -2.30
C GLU A 67 10.06 1.10 -2.50
N SER A 68 11.07 1.92 -2.81
CA SER A 68 12.46 1.46 -2.91
C SER A 68 12.99 0.89 -1.59
N ASN A 69 12.61 1.48 -0.46
CA ASN A 69 13.02 1.00 0.86
C ASN A 69 12.29 -0.30 1.22
N LYS A 70 11.00 -0.43 0.90
CA LYS A 70 10.26 -1.69 1.07
C LYS A 70 10.91 -2.83 0.28
N GLU A 71 11.30 -2.61 -0.97
CA GLU A 71 12.00 -3.62 -1.77
C GLU A 71 13.35 -4.05 -1.16
N LYS A 72 14.14 -3.09 -0.71
CA LYS A 72 15.43 -3.37 -0.05
C LYS A 72 15.27 -4.15 1.26
N LEU A 73 14.22 -3.84 2.01
CA LEU A 73 13.89 -4.57 3.23
C LEU A 73 13.54 -6.02 2.90
N LEU A 74 12.68 -6.27 1.92
CA LEU A 74 12.29 -7.61 1.50
C LEU A 74 13.46 -8.46 0.97
N ASP A 75 14.52 -7.82 0.43
CA ASP A 75 15.74 -8.52 -0.03
C ASP A 75 16.60 -9.05 1.13
N LYS A 76 16.47 -8.48 2.33
CA LYS A 76 17.30 -8.80 3.49
C LYS A 76 16.58 -9.61 4.57
N THR A 77 15.31 -9.94 4.35
CA THR A 77 14.40 -10.40 5.41
C THR A 77 14.75 -11.78 5.97
N PHE A 78 15.32 -12.68 5.17
CA PHE A 78 15.58 -14.07 5.60
C PHE A 78 16.99 -14.52 5.29
N SER A 79 17.56 -15.31 6.20
CA SER A 79 18.85 -15.96 5.99
C SER A 79 18.74 -17.16 5.05
N ASP A 80 19.79 -17.44 4.29
CA ASP A 80 19.86 -18.63 3.43
C ASP A 80 19.74 -19.94 4.25
N ASP A 81 20.28 -19.95 5.46
CA ASP A 81 20.17 -21.11 6.37
C ASP A 81 18.72 -21.37 6.75
N PHE A 82 17.97 -20.33 7.12
CA PHE A 82 16.54 -20.45 7.42
C PHE A 82 15.75 -20.97 6.22
N LEU A 83 15.95 -20.39 5.04
CA LEU A 83 15.22 -20.77 3.82
C LEU A 83 15.52 -22.21 3.37
N SER A 84 16.74 -22.71 3.65
CA SER A 84 17.15 -24.08 3.35
C SER A 84 16.57 -25.12 4.31
N ASN A 85 16.12 -24.69 5.49
CA ASN A 85 15.65 -25.56 6.58
C ASN A 85 14.16 -25.34 6.91
N LEU A 86 13.35 -24.93 5.94
CA LEU A 86 11.92 -24.75 6.15
C LEU A 86 11.22 -26.05 6.58
N PRO A 87 10.20 -25.97 7.46
CA PRO A 87 9.41 -27.13 7.87
C PRO A 87 8.77 -27.85 6.68
N LEU A 88 8.50 -29.13 6.85
CA LEU A 88 8.02 -30.03 5.80
C LEU A 88 6.85 -29.44 4.99
N ARG A 89 7.01 -29.46 3.66
CA ARG A 89 6.06 -29.00 2.65
C ARG A 89 5.87 -27.47 2.55
N TRP A 90 6.52 -26.70 3.39
CA TRP A 90 6.56 -25.27 3.20
C TRP A 90 7.60 -24.88 2.14
N VAL A 91 7.26 -23.93 1.31
CA VAL A 91 8.09 -23.45 0.22
C VAL A 91 8.19 -21.93 0.31
N TRP A 92 9.39 -21.44 0.21
CA TRP A 92 9.68 -20.04 -0.06
C TRP A 92 9.30 -19.72 -1.51
N VAL A 93 8.31 -18.86 -1.69
CA VAL A 93 7.89 -18.41 -3.04
C VAL A 93 8.71 -17.20 -3.48
N GLY A 94 9.18 -16.41 -2.55
CA GLY A 94 9.96 -15.19 -2.81
C GLY A 94 9.15 -13.92 -2.68
N LYS A 95 9.64 -12.86 -3.30
CA LYS A 95 8.92 -11.58 -3.40
C LYS A 95 7.81 -11.70 -4.43
N VAL A 96 6.63 -11.23 -4.08
CA VAL A 96 5.45 -11.24 -4.92
C VAL A 96 4.75 -9.88 -4.90
N ASP A 97 4.02 -9.58 -5.97
CA ASP A 97 3.01 -8.53 -5.96
C ASP A 97 1.71 -9.14 -5.41
N ALA A 98 1.24 -8.61 -4.30
CA ALA A 98 0.02 -9.07 -3.64
C ALA A 98 -1.07 -8.00 -3.76
N VAL A 99 -2.31 -8.45 -3.99
CA VAL A 99 -3.49 -7.58 -3.90
C VAL A 99 -4.12 -7.80 -2.54
N LEU A 100 -4.15 -6.76 -1.73
CA LEU A 100 -4.70 -6.79 -0.38
C LEU A 100 -6.24 -6.78 -0.40
N PRO A 101 -6.90 -7.12 0.72
CA PRO A 101 -8.37 -7.15 0.81
C PRO A 101 -9.07 -5.82 0.49
N ASP A 102 -8.38 -4.70 0.67
CA ASP A 102 -8.85 -3.34 0.32
C ASP A 102 -8.66 -2.98 -1.15
N GLY A 103 -8.02 -3.87 -1.94
CA GLY A 103 -7.71 -3.69 -3.35
C GLY A 103 -6.37 -3.02 -3.62
N GLU A 104 -5.62 -2.65 -2.60
CA GLU A 104 -4.28 -2.11 -2.75
C GLU A 104 -3.29 -3.19 -3.21
N THR A 105 -2.37 -2.82 -4.11
CA THR A 105 -1.29 -3.71 -4.57
C THR A 105 0.00 -3.35 -3.87
N CYS A 106 0.64 -4.32 -3.25
CA CYS A 106 1.89 -4.12 -2.53
C CYS A 106 2.91 -5.24 -2.81
N LYS A 107 4.17 -4.97 -2.50
CA LYS A 107 5.23 -5.99 -2.47
C LYS A 107 5.18 -6.73 -1.14
N ALA A 108 5.26 -8.05 -1.19
CA ALA A 108 5.24 -8.92 -0.02
C ALA A 108 6.22 -10.07 -0.18
N VAL A 109 6.58 -10.69 0.94
CA VAL A 109 7.25 -11.97 0.98
C VAL A 109 6.22 -13.05 1.21
N LYS A 110 6.28 -14.11 0.41
CA LYS A 110 5.29 -15.19 0.41
C LYS A 110 5.90 -16.54 0.74
N PHE A 111 5.26 -17.25 1.64
CA PHE A 111 5.44 -18.66 1.88
C PHE A 111 4.17 -19.41 1.50
N SER A 112 4.31 -20.60 0.94
CA SER A 112 3.19 -21.42 0.50
C SER A 112 3.36 -22.87 0.93
N ARG A 113 2.25 -23.53 1.22
CA ARG A 113 2.18 -24.97 1.47
C ARG A 113 0.98 -25.53 0.71
N SER A 114 1.20 -26.60 -0.04
CA SER A 114 0.12 -27.30 -0.74
C SER A 114 -0.05 -28.71 -0.19
N GLU A 115 -1.30 -29.12 0.00
CA GLU A 115 -1.68 -30.45 0.46
C GLU A 115 -2.72 -31.06 -0.47
N GLY A 116 -2.70 -32.40 -0.55
CA GLY A 116 -3.59 -33.15 -1.43
C GLY A 116 -3.06 -33.30 -2.86
N TRP A 117 -3.90 -33.83 -3.76
CA TRP A 117 -3.56 -34.17 -5.12
C TRP A 117 -4.65 -33.72 -6.09
N GLY A 118 -4.24 -33.15 -7.21
CA GLY A 118 -5.14 -32.73 -8.28
C GLY A 118 -6.15 -31.66 -7.82
N VAL A 119 -7.41 -31.83 -8.20
CA VAL A 119 -8.50 -30.87 -7.90
C VAL A 119 -8.88 -30.76 -6.41
N LYS A 120 -8.34 -31.63 -5.56
CA LYS A 120 -8.54 -31.58 -4.11
C LYS A 120 -7.34 -30.99 -3.37
N ALA A 121 -6.36 -30.48 -4.07
CA ALA A 121 -5.25 -29.80 -3.46
C ALA A 121 -5.73 -28.50 -2.81
N THR A 122 -5.36 -28.30 -1.55
CA THR A 122 -5.57 -27.05 -0.82
C THR A 122 -4.25 -26.33 -0.68
N THR A 123 -4.27 -25.02 -0.81
CA THR A 123 -3.06 -24.20 -0.64
C THR A 123 -3.26 -23.26 0.52
N THR A 124 -2.28 -23.25 1.40
CA THR A 124 -2.20 -22.32 2.52
C THR A 124 -1.05 -21.36 2.26
N GLU A 125 -1.28 -20.07 2.44
CA GLU A 125 -0.30 -19.04 2.18
C GLU A 125 -0.13 -18.11 3.38
N LEU A 126 1.12 -17.66 3.58
CA LEU A 126 1.50 -16.60 4.51
C LEU A 126 2.18 -15.50 3.70
N LEU A 127 1.71 -14.28 3.86
CA LEU A 127 2.32 -13.10 3.27
C LEU A 127 2.76 -12.14 4.38
N PHE A 128 3.95 -11.61 4.24
CA PHE A 128 4.52 -10.58 5.09
C PHE A 128 4.66 -9.31 4.28
N VAL A 129 3.89 -8.30 4.64
CA VAL A 129 3.84 -7.00 3.98
C VAL A 129 4.57 -5.99 4.85
N PRO A 130 5.65 -5.34 4.37
CA PRO A 130 6.30 -4.28 5.13
C PRO A 130 5.30 -3.18 5.47
N GLN A 131 5.31 -2.73 6.72
CA GLN A 131 4.53 -1.55 7.10
C GLN A 131 5.04 -0.32 6.36
N ASP A 132 4.23 0.74 6.36
CA ASP A 132 4.62 1.99 5.73
C ASP A 132 5.89 2.58 6.35
N GLU A 133 6.67 3.24 5.51
CA GLU A 133 7.90 3.93 5.89
C GLU A 133 8.98 3.08 6.59
N PRO A 134 9.41 1.94 6.01
CA PRO A 134 10.47 1.15 6.62
C PRO A 134 11.76 1.95 6.72
N ASN A 135 12.36 1.97 7.90
CA ASN A 135 13.61 2.65 8.16
C ASN A 135 14.79 1.67 8.12
N LEU A 136 15.52 1.65 7.01
CA LEU A 136 16.65 0.75 6.81
C LEU A 136 17.87 1.05 7.69
N ALA A 137 17.88 2.19 8.39
CA ALA A 137 18.96 2.55 9.30
C ALA A 137 18.77 1.94 10.70
N ILE A 138 17.59 1.43 11.02
CA ILE A 138 17.30 0.70 12.25
C ILE A 138 17.06 -0.76 11.93
N ASP A 139 17.55 -1.66 12.78
CA ASP A 139 17.43 -3.12 12.58
C ASP A 139 16.01 -3.65 12.84
N GLU A 140 15.09 -2.79 13.24
CA GLU A 140 13.73 -3.17 13.60
C GLU A 140 12.70 -2.47 12.73
N ASN A 141 12.25 -3.23 11.74
CA ASN A 141 11.12 -2.88 10.88
C ASN A 141 10.00 -3.89 11.12
N TYR A 142 8.76 -3.51 10.83
CA TYR A 142 7.59 -4.34 11.11
C TYR A 142 6.89 -4.78 9.82
N PHE A 143 6.30 -5.97 9.89
CA PHE A 143 5.50 -6.56 8.83
C PHE A 143 4.10 -6.86 9.32
N ASP A 144 3.12 -6.50 8.52
CA ASP A 144 1.76 -7.01 8.67
C ASP A 144 1.69 -8.44 8.12
N VAL A 145 0.98 -9.31 8.81
CA VAL A 145 0.82 -10.72 8.42
C VAL A 145 -0.55 -10.95 7.81
N TYR A 146 -0.56 -11.49 6.60
CA TYR A 146 -1.77 -11.92 5.90
C TYR A 146 -1.77 -13.42 5.70
N LYS A 147 -2.94 -14.03 5.75
CA LYS A 147 -3.14 -15.49 5.61
C LYS A 147 -4.20 -15.81 4.59
N VAL A 148 -4.02 -16.94 3.87
CA VAL A 148 -5.03 -17.55 2.99
C VAL A 148 -5.03 -19.06 3.20
N GLY A 149 -6.17 -19.71 3.04
CA GLY A 149 -6.31 -21.16 3.23
C GLY A 149 -6.32 -21.62 4.69
N PHE A 150 -6.39 -20.70 5.65
CA PHE A 150 -6.51 -21.00 7.07
C PHE A 150 -7.98 -21.08 7.47
N GLU A 151 -8.29 -22.01 8.38
CA GLU A 151 -9.67 -22.19 8.91
C GLU A 151 -10.73 -22.37 7.80
N GLY A 152 -10.32 -22.90 6.63
CA GLY A 152 -11.21 -23.12 5.49
C GLY A 152 -11.52 -21.86 4.68
N SER A 153 -10.82 -20.76 4.90
CA SER A 153 -10.96 -19.54 4.10
C SER A 153 -10.09 -19.60 2.86
N ASP A 154 -10.69 -19.39 1.68
CA ASP A 154 -9.99 -19.25 0.41
C ASP A 154 -9.61 -17.79 0.09
N THR A 155 -9.96 -16.86 0.97
CA THR A 155 -9.68 -15.44 0.79
C THR A 155 -8.51 -14.99 1.64
N LEU A 156 -7.75 -14.03 1.12
CA LEU A 156 -6.68 -13.36 1.85
C LEU A 156 -7.29 -12.47 2.93
N TYR A 157 -6.82 -12.57 4.16
CA TYR A 157 -7.22 -11.70 5.25
C TYR A 157 -6.02 -11.25 6.08
N LYS A 158 -6.09 -10.02 6.59
CA LYS A 158 -5.11 -9.47 7.54
C LYS A 158 -5.36 -10.09 8.91
N THR A 159 -4.29 -10.58 9.53
CA THR A 159 -4.33 -11.05 10.92
C THR A 159 -4.17 -9.86 11.88
N THR A 160 -4.32 -10.11 13.16
CA THR A 160 -3.97 -9.13 14.20
C THR A 160 -2.46 -9.11 14.50
N ASP A 161 -1.72 -10.04 13.92
CA ASP A 161 -0.29 -10.16 14.14
C ASP A 161 0.47 -9.12 13.32
N PHE A 162 1.45 -8.52 13.92
CA PHE A 162 2.53 -7.82 13.26
C PHE A 162 3.84 -8.31 13.87
N VAL A 163 4.87 -8.40 13.05
CA VAL A 163 6.12 -9.06 13.43
C VAL A 163 7.29 -8.18 13.07
N SER A 164 8.23 -7.99 13.99
CA SER A 164 9.45 -7.23 13.71
C SER A 164 10.45 -8.07 12.89
N THR A 165 11.36 -7.40 12.22
CA THR A 165 12.42 -8.05 11.42
C THR A 165 13.22 -9.07 12.25
N SER A 166 13.52 -8.75 13.51
CA SER A 166 14.30 -9.60 14.40
C SER A 166 13.53 -10.86 14.86
N GLU A 167 12.21 -10.80 14.91
CA GLU A 167 11.34 -11.90 15.37
C GLU A 167 10.83 -12.78 14.23
N LEU A 168 10.97 -12.34 12.99
CA LEU A 168 10.28 -12.91 11.83
C LEU A 168 10.60 -14.39 11.60
N GLU A 169 11.88 -14.79 11.66
CA GLU A 169 12.27 -16.20 11.52
C GLU A 169 11.75 -17.06 12.67
N GLY A 170 11.75 -16.54 13.91
CA GLY A 170 11.18 -17.20 15.09
C GLY A 170 9.68 -17.43 14.96
N TYR A 171 8.95 -16.37 14.60
CA TYR A 171 7.52 -16.43 14.34
C TYR A 171 7.17 -17.45 13.25
N LEU A 172 7.91 -17.45 12.14
CA LEU A 172 7.72 -18.43 11.07
C LEU A 172 7.98 -19.86 11.56
N LYS A 173 9.09 -20.12 12.23
CA LYS A 173 9.41 -21.46 12.75
C LYS A 173 8.27 -22.00 13.61
N GLU A 174 7.76 -21.21 14.53
CA GLU A 174 6.67 -21.59 15.41
C GLU A 174 5.37 -21.84 14.63
N ASN A 175 4.95 -20.90 13.82
CA ASN A 175 3.69 -21.02 13.07
C ASN A 175 3.72 -22.15 12.04
N LEU A 176 4.82 -22.33 11.31
CA LEU A 176 4.93 -23.37 10.30
C LEU A 176 4.99 -24.76 10.94
N ASN A 177 5.63 -24.92 12.12
CA ASN A 177 5.65 -26.17 12.86
C ASN A 177 4.28 -26.52 13.43
N ASN A 178 3.62 -25.59 14.10
CA ASN A 178 2.29 -25.80 14.69
C ASN A 178 1.28 -26.21 13.60
N MET A 179 1.36 -25.62 12.43
CA MET A 179 0.51 -25.98 11.30
C MET A 179 0.86 -27.35 10.72
N ALA A 180 2.14 -27.72 10.65
CA ALA A 180 2.56 -29.05 10.22
C ALA A 180 1.98 -30.12 11.15
N GLU A 181 2.08 -29.94 12.46
CA GLU A 181 1.53 -30.84 13.49
C GLU A 181 0.00 -30.95 13.39
N PHE A 182 -0.70 -29.85 13.18
CA PHE A 182 -2.15 -29.82 12.99
C PHE A 182 -2.60 -30.64 11.77
N PHE A 183 -1.94 -30.47 10.63
CA PHE A 183 -2.26 -31.23 9.42
C PHE A 183 -1.92 -32.72 9.54
N GLU A 184 -0.82 -33.10 10.22
CA GLU A 184 -0.52 -34.46 10.50
C GLU A 184 -1.55 -35.15 11.43
N ALA A 185 -2.05 -34.42 12.42
CA ALA A 185 -3.09 -34.91 13.32
C ALA A 185 -4.42 -35.20 12.60
N ILE A 186 -4.79 -34.37 11.60
CA ILE A 186 -6.01 -34.56 10.80
C ILE A 186 -5.82 -35.73 9.83
N SER A 187 -4.64 -35.89 9.26
CA SER A 187 -4.36 -36.96 8.25
C SER A 187 -4.33 -38.36 8.87
N LYS A 188 -4.23 -38.48 10.17
CA LYS A 188 -4.23 -39.74 10.93
C LYS A 188 -5.62 -40.19 11.39
N LYS A 189 -6.67 -39.42 11.13
CA LYS A 189 -8.08 -39.75 11.38
C LYS A 189 -8.78 -40.15 10.09
#